data_592eefd4d773f5c591b7d9c4e59d6739
#
_entry.id   592eefd4d773f5c591b7d9c4e59d6739
#
_cell.length_a   1.000
_cell.length_b   1.000
_cell.length_c   1.000
_cell.angle_alpha   90.00
_cell.angle_beta   90.00
_cell.angle_gamma   90.00
#
_symmetry.space_group_name_H-M   'P 1'
#
loop_
_entity.id
_entity.type
_entity.pdbx_description
1 polymer ?
#
loop_
_entity_poly.entity_id
_entity_poly.type
_entity_poly.pdbx_seq_one_letter_code
_entity_poly.pdbx_strand_id
1 'polypeptide(L)'
;MSFDTLINRLGTHSVKWDGMEPMFGVPAQGGLAMWVADMDFRPPACVQTALEKMLAHGIYGYFGDDQAYLDAITWWMQTRHGLSVDPKHIFTTHGLVNGTALCVDAFTQPGDGVVLTTPVYHAFARVIKAAGRHVMECPLKTVSGQYVMDFEAWDAQMTGAEKMFILCSPHNPGGRVWTREELQGVADFCKRHDLVLVSDEIHNDLVMPGHKHHVMAHIAGVQDRLVMMTASTKTFNIAGAHIGNVIIADPALRQRFSDVMNKMGISPNSFGMHMATAAYSPEGAAWVDALNLYLDRNRKTFDAAINAIPGVKSMPLQATYLSWVDFTGTGMTEAEFTARVANVARIATNQGSAFGLGGETYLRFNIAMPHSQIVEAAARLTAAFKDLQ
;
A
#
# COMPACT_ATOMS: atom_id res chain seq x y z
N MET A 1 11.58 0.60 -22.28
CA MET A 1 10.44 0.16 -21.44
C MET A 1 9.18 0.82 -21.97
N SER A 2 8.13 0.06 -22.26
CA SER A 2 6.86 0.65 -22.70
C SER A 2 5.78 0.28 -21.68
N PHE A 3 5.27 1.29 -20.97
CA PHE A 3 4.09 1.15 -20.08
C PHE A 3 2.77 1.33 -20.84
N ASP A 4 2.82 1.62 -22.16
CA ASP A 4 1.64 1.82 -22.98
C ASP A 4 1.10 0.51 -23.59
N THR A 5 1.77 -0.64 -23.35
CA THR A 5 1.33 -1.93 -23.87
C THR A 5 0.08 -2.41 -23.15
N LEU A 6 -1.01 -2.60 -23.87
CA LEU A 6 -2.23 -3.22 -23.36
C LEU A 6 -2.00 -4.73 -23.20
N ILE A 7 -2.16 -5.22 -21.97
CA ILE A 7 -2.02 -6.64 -21.63
C ILE A 7 -3.40 -7.16 -21.24
N ASN A 8 -3.90 -8.14 -21.99
CA ASN A 8 -5.14 -8.81 -21.61
C ASN A 8 -4.90 -9.69 -20.39
N ARG A 9 -5.63 -9.41 -19.32
CA ARG A 9 -5.57 -10.16 -18.05
C ARG A 9 -6.87 -10.94 -17.75
N LEU A 10 -7.86 -10.88 -18.63
CA LEU A 10 -9.08 -11.66 -18.50
C LEU A 10 -8.80 -13.16 -18.77
N GLY A 11 -9.38 -14.02 -17.96
CA GLY A 11 -9.18 -15.47 -18.05
C GLY A 11 -7.80 -15.95 -17.56
N THR A 12 -7.07 -15.13 -16.81
CA THR A 12 -5.73 -15.47 -16.29
C THR A 12 -5.71 -15.69 -14.78
N HIS A 13 -6.86 -15.86 -14.16
CA HIS A 13 -7.05 -15.90 -12.70
C HIS A 13 -6.64 -14.57 -12.00
N SER A 14 -6.68 -13.47 -12.73
CA SER A 14 -6.42 -12.14 -12.17
C SER A 14 -7.57 -11.71 -11.27
N VAL A 15 -7.35 -11.60 -9.97
CA VAL A 15 -8.35 -11.09 -9.03
C VAL A 15 -8.89 -9.74 -9.49
N LYS A 16 -8.02 -8.86 -10.01
CA LYS A 16 -8.38 -7.52 -10.48
C LYS A 16 -9.35 -7.54 -11.67
N TRP A 17 -9.10 -8.39 -12.67
CA TRP A 17 -9.87 -8.41 -13.92
C TRP A 17 -10.98 -9.46 -13.90
N ASP A 18 -10.70 -10.69 -13.47
CA ASP A 18 -11.68 -11.77 -13.44
C ASP A 18 -12.67 -11.63 -12.27
N GLY A 19 -12.25 -10.93 -11.19
CA GLY A 19 -13.09 -10.64 -10.03
C GLY A 19 -14.02 -9.43 -10.18
N MET A 20 -13.86 -8.63 -11.24
CA MET A 20 -14.57 -7.35 -11.41
C MET A 20 -16.09 -7.52 -11.51
N GLU A 21 -16.55 -8.44 -12.36
CA GLU A 21 -17.98 -8.69 -12.56
C GLU A 21 -18.65 -9.31 -11.33
N PRO A 22 -18.12 -10.39 -10.70
CA PRO A 22 -18.76 -11.00 -9.55
C PRO A 22 -18.75 -10.09 -8.30
N MET A 23 -17.77 -9.20 -8.15
CA MET A 23 -17.65 -8.35 -6.96
C MET A 23 -18.34 -6.99 -7.11
N PHE A 24 -18.39 -6.41 -8.30
CA PHE A 24 -18.86 -5.05 -8.53
C PHE A 24 -19.97 -4.95 -9.57
N GLY A 25 -20.39 -6.06 -10.20
CA GLY A 25 -21.36 -6.05 -11.28
C GLY A 25 -20.89 -5.34 -12.55
N VAL A 26 -19.60 -5.01 -12.63
CA VAL A 26 -19.01 -4.38 -13.81
C VAL A 26 -18.65 -5.47 -14.82
N PRO A 27 -19.26 -5.50 -16.03
CA PRO A 27 -19.01 -6.57 -16.99
C PRO A 27 -17.54 -6.69 -17.38
N ALA A 28 -17.02 -7.91 -17.41
CA ALA A 28 -15.65 -8.19 -17.79
C ALA A 28 -15.33 -7.64 -19.19
N GLN A 29 -16.25 -7.81 -20.15
CA GLN A 29 -16.08 -7.24 -21.49
C GLN A 29 -16.40 -5.74 -21.49
N GLY A 30 -15.40 -4.93 -21.77
CA GLY A 30 -15.50 -3.46 -21.87
C GLY A 30 -15.60 -2.75 -20.52
N GLY A 31 -15.45 -3.44 -19.39
CA GLY A 31 -15.24 -2.84 -18.08
C GLY A 31 -13.78 -2.43 -17.87
N LEU A 32 -13.53 -1.52 -16.93
CA LEU A 32 -12.20 -1.14 -16.48
C LEU A 32 -12.02 -1.51 -15.01
N ALA A 33 -10.94 -2.22 -14.69
CA ALA A 33 -10.63 -2.68 -13.33
C ALA A 33 -9.69 -1.68 -12.65
N MET A 34 -10.22 -0.80 -11.78
CA MET A 34 -9.45 0.20 -11.06
C MET A 34 -9.49 0.01 -9.52
N TRP A 35 -9.65 -1.21 -9.02
CA TRP A 35 -9.89 -1.50 -7.61
C TRP A 35 -8.73 -2.19 -6.88
N VAL A 36 -8.15 -3.27 -7.42
CA VAL A 36 -7.02 -3.97 -6.78
C VAL A 36 -5.75 -3.14 -6.92
N ALA A 37 -4.96 -3.08 -5.86
CA ALA A 37 -3.66 -2.42 -5.85
C ALA A 37 -2.56 -3.33 -6.45
N ASP A 38 -2.73 -3.71 -7.72
CA ASP A 38 -1.70 -4.21 -8.62
C ASP A 38 -1.72 -3.41 -9.93
N MET A 39 -0.64 -3.44 -10.70
CA MET A 39 -0.50 -2.66 -11.92
C MET A 39 -0.84 -3.50 -13.16
N ASP A 40 -1.19 -2.83 -14.26
CA ASP A 40 -1.36 -3.48 -15.56
C ASP A 40 -0.09 -3.35 -16.42
N PHE A 41 1.08 -3.36 -15.78
CA PHE A 41 2.41 -3.31 -16.40
C PHE A 41 3.19 -4.58 -16.11
N ARG A 42 4.06 -4.97 -17.05
CA ARG A 42 5.04 -6.02 -16.78
C ARG A 42 6.07 -5.52 -15.75
N PRO A 43 6.56 -6.38 -14.85
CA PRO A 43 7.69 -6.06 -14.01
C PRO A 43 8.95 -5.79 -14.84
N PRO A 44 10.04 -5.24 -14.25
CA PRO A 44 11.31 -5.05 -14.95
C PRO A 44 11.86 -6.38 -15.50
N ALA A 45 12.63 -6.31 -16.59
CA ALA A 45 13.13 -7.49 -17.28
C ALA A 45 14.02 -8.38 -16.40
N CYS A 46 14.76 -7.81 -15.46
CA CYS A 46 15.57 -8.56 -14.50
C CYS A 46 14.74 -9.57 -13.67
N VAL A 47 13.49 -9.20 -13.30
CA VAL A 47 12.57 -10.11 -12.60
C VAL A 47 12.14 -11.27 -13.49
N GLN A 48 11.79 -10.98 -14.74
CA GLN A 48 11.42 -12.02 -15.70
C GLN A 48 12.59 -12.97 -15.94
N THR A 49 13.80 -12.44 -16.15
CA THR A 49 15.03 -13.23 -16.34
C THR A 49 15.34 -14.13 -15.14
N ALA A 50 15.09 -13.66 -13.90
CA ALA A 50 15.27 -14.47 -12.71
C ALA A 50 14.34 -15.69 -12.70
N LEU A 51 13.08 -15.49 -13.08
CA LEU A 51 12.11 -16.61 -13.18
C LEU A 51 12.47 -17.57 -14.31
N GLU A 52 12.91 -17.09 -15.47
CA GLU A 52 13.36 -17.92 -16.60
C GLU A 52 14.52 -18.84 -16.20
N LYS A 53 15.48 -18.32 -15.41
CA LYS A 53 16.58 -19.13 -14.86
C LYS A 53 16.08 -20.23 -13.93
N MET A 54 15.10 -19.92 -13.07
CA MET A 54 14.51 -20.93 -12.18
C MET A 54 13.78 -22.01 -12.99
N LEU A 55 13.01 -21.63 -14.00
CA LEU A 55 12.33 -22.58 -14.90
C LEU A 55 13.32 -23.46 -15.65
N ALA A 56 14.40 -22.88 -16.17
CA ALA A 56 15.45 -23.63 -16.88
C ALA A 56 16.18 -24.61 -15.95
N HIS A 57 16.37 -24.28 -14.67
CA HIS A 57 16.94 -25.19 -13.68
C HIS A 57 16.01 -26.35 -13.35
N GLY A 58 14.69 -26.08 -13.20
CA GLY A 58 13.64 -27.10 -13.09
C GLY A 58 13.54 -27.83 -11.76
N ILE A 59 14.31 -27.45 -10.71
CA ILE A 59 14.24 -28.03 -9.36
C ILE A 59 13.89 -26.91 -8.37
N TYR A 60 12.74 -27.07 -7.69
CA TYR A 60 12.13 -26.05 -6.82
C TYR A 60 12.20 -26.51 -5.36
N GLY A 61 13.44 -26.67 -4.83
CA GLY A 61 13.71 -27.06 -3.46
C GLY A 61 13.59 -25.92 -2.46
N TYR A 62 13.94 -26.20 -1.19
CA TYR A 62 14.02 -25.18 -0.16
C TYR A 62 15.09 -24.14 -0.49
N PHE A 63 14.78 -22.87 -0.23
CA PHE A 63 15.73 -21.78 -0.33
C PHE A 63 16.78 -21.93 0.79
N GLY A 64 18.05 -21.89 0.43
CA GLY A 64 19.16 -22.11 1.37
C GLY A 64 19.82 -20.82 1.79
N ASP A 65 20.96 -20.47 1.14
CA ASP A 65 21.70 -19.25 1.41
C ASP A 65 20.91 -18.00 0.96
N ASP A 66 20.51 -17.17 1.91
CA ASP A 66 19.76 -15.96 1.69
C ASP A 66 20.61 -14.68 1.61
N GLN A 67 21.94 -14.80 1.66
CA GLN A 67 22.86 -13.64 1.69
C GLN A 67 22.62 -12.69 0.51
N ALA A 68 22.50 -13.20 -0.71
CA ALA A 68 22.27 -12.36 -1.89
C ALA A 68 20.94 -11.60 -1.82
N TYR A 69 19.93 -12.21 -1.22
CA TYR A 69 18.63 -11.56 -1.00
C TYR A 69 18.72 -10.45 0.06
N LEU A 70 19.40 -10.71 1.16
CA LEU A 70 19.62 -9.71 2.22
C LEU A 70 20.50 -8.56 1.74
N ASP A 71 21.53 -8.85 0.96
CA ASP A 71 22.39 -7.84 0.33
C ASP A 71 21.61 -6.94 -0.62
N ALA A 72 20.69 -7.50 -1.40
CA ALA A 72 19.82 -6.72 -2.29
C ALA A 72 18.89 -5.78 -1.52
N ILE A 73 18.31 -6.23 -0.40
CA ILE A 73 17.47 -5.39 0.47
C ILE A 73 18.31 -4.26 1.08
N THR A 74 19.46 -4.58 1.66
CA THR A 74 20.31 -3.58 2.31
C THR A 74 20.84 -2.57 1.30
N TRP A 75 21.26 -3.02 0.11
CA TRP A 75 21.65 -2.14 -0.99
C TRP A 75 20.51 -1.20 -1.40
N TRP A 76 19.29 -1.72 -1.55
CA TRP A 76 18.11 -0.94 -1.91
C TRP A 76 17.79 0.12 -0.87
N MET A 77 17.71 -0.27 0.40
CA MET A 77 17.40 0.64 1.50
C MET A 77 18.47 1.74 1.62
N GLN A 78 19.75 1.40 1.49
CA GLN A 78 20.84 2.38 1.52
C GLN A 78 20.77 3.33 0.31
N THR A 79 20.60 2.79 -0.89
CA THR A 79 20.72 3.56 -2.14
C THR A 79 19.50 4.43 -2.38
N ARG A 80 18.30 3.92 -2.12
CA ARG A 80 17.03 4.62 -2.41
C ARG A 80 16.52 5.46 -1.25
N HIS A 81 16.77 5.03 -0.03
CA HIS A 81 16.19 5.62 1.18
C HIS A 81 17.23 6.13 2.17
N GLY A 82 18.53 5.94 1.92
CA GLY A 82 19.60 6.39 2.79
C GLY A 82 19.65 5.67 4.15
N LEU A 83 18.98 4.53 4.26
CA LEU A 83 18.90 3.74 5.50
C LEU A 83 19.88 2.57 5.45
N SER A 84 20.85 2.57 6.37
CA SER A 84 21.69 1.39 6.63
C SER A 84 20.94 0.39 7.50
N VAL A 85 20.78 -0.83 7.02
CA VAL A 85 20.09 -1.92 7.71
C VAL A 85 21.08 -3.06 7.98
N ASP A 86 21.16 -3.54 9.23
CA ASP A 86 21.88 -4.79 9.51
C ASP A 86 21.06 -5.97 8.98
N PRO A 87 21.61 -6.85 8.13
CA PRO A 87 20.92 -8.04 7.63
C PRO A 87 20.27 -8.90 8.73
N LYS A 88 20.87 -8.94 9.92
CA LYS A 88 20.33 -9.68 11.09
C LYS A 88 19.04 -9.10 11.66
N HIS A 89 18.67 -7.90 11.26
CA HIS A 89 17.41 -7.25 11.66
C HIS A 89 16.25 -7.55 10.71
N ILE A 90 16.49 -8.26 9.59
CA ILE A 90 15.53 -8.51 8.54
C ILE A 90 14.88 -9.88 8.72
N PHE A 91 13.56 -9.90 8.77
CA PHE A 91 12.74 -11.10 8.68
C PHE A 91 11.98 -11.11 7.36
N THR A 92 11.89 -12.28 6.74
CA THR A 92 11.12 -12.47 5.49
C THR A 92 9.77 -13.08 5.79
N THR A 93 8.69 -12.44 5.32
CA THR A 93 7.30 -12.87 5.54
C THR A 93 6.60 -13.14 4.22
N HIS A 94 5.41 -13.78 4.27
CA HIS A 94 4.57 -14.04 3.09
C HIS A 94 3.75 -12.79 2.69
N GLY A 95 4.44 -11.66 2.47
CA GLY A 95 3.86 -10.34 2.25
C GLY A 95 3.52 -9.61 3.54
N LEU A 96 3.22 -8.30 3.43
CA LEU A 96 3.10 -7.43 4.61
C LEU A 96 1.77 -7.58 5.37
N VAL A 97 0.71 -8.09 4.76
CA VAL A 97 -0.52 -8.46 5.52
C VAL A 97 -0.23 -9.61 6.48
N ASN A 98 0.57 -10.61 6.05
CA ASN A 98 1.08 -11.64 6.94
C ASN A 98 2.04 -11.05 7.98
N GLY A 99 2.95 -10.16 7.58
CA GLY A 99 3.83 -9.43 8.51
C GLY A 99 3.05 -8.68 9.58
N THR A 100 1.96 -7.99 9.21
CA THR A 100 1.06 -7.31 10.15
C THR A 100 0.42 -8.29 11.14
N ALA A 101 -0.06 -9.45 10.66
CA ALA A 101 -0.65 -10.47 11.53
C ALA A 101 0.37 -10.99 12.56
N LEU A 102 1.61 -11.23 12.13
CA LEU A 102 2.69 -11.64 13.02
C LEU A 102 3.05 -10.55 14.04
N CYS A 103 3.01 -9.26 13.65
CA CYS A 103 3.20 -8.13 14.58
C CYS A 103 2.08 -8.08 15.63
N VAL A 104 0.81 -8.23 15.20
CA VAL A 104 -0.33 -8.27 16.12
C VAL A 104 -0.14 -9.38 17.16
N ASP A 105 0.25 -10.59 16.75
CA ASP A 105 0.48 -11.71 17.67
C ASP A 105 1.72 -11.54 18.53
N ALA A 106 2.78 -10.91 18.02
CA ALA A 106 4.01 -10.69 18.74
C ALA A 106 3.90 -9.60 19.81
N PHE A 107 3.14 -8.53 19.53
CA PHE A 107 3.20 -7.30 20.34
C PHE A 107 1.91 -6.97 21.09
N THR A 108 0.85 -7.76 20.92
CA THR A 108 -0.43 -7.57 21.62
C THR A 108 -0.98 -8.90 22.15
N GLN A 109 -1.98 -8.80 23.03
CA GLN A 109 -2.75 -9.93 23.54
C GLN A 109 -4.21 -9.84 23.07
N PRO A 110 -4.99 -10.94 23.03
CA PRO A 110 -6.43 -10.87 22.81
C PRO A 110 -7.10 -9.88 23.76
N GLY A 111 -7.91 -8.98 23.21
CA GLY A 111 -8.54 -7.91 23.98
C GLY A 111 -7.78 -6.57 23.97
N ASP A 112 -6.51 -6.54 23.58
CA ASP A 112 -5.78 -5.28 23.44
C ASP A 112 -6.29 -4.44 22.27
N GLY A 113 -6.08 -3.12 22.35
CA GLY A 113 -6.36 -2.16 21.29
C GLY A 113 -5.16 -2.02 20.33
N VAL A 114 -5.47 -1.80 19.05
CA VAL A 114 -4.50 -1.42 18.01
C VAL A 114 -5.00 -0.16 17.32
N VAL A 115 -4.16 0.87 17.31
CA VAL A 115 -4.47 2.19 16.74
C VAL A 115 -4.30 2.18 15.22
N LEU A 116 -5.30 2.67 14.50
CA LEU A 116 -5.29 2.90 13.05
C LEU A 116 -5.69 4.34 12.72
N THR A 117 -4.94 4.99 11.83
CA THR A 117 -5.29 6.33 11.30
C THR A 117 -6.26 6.20 10.13
N THR A 118 -7.57 6.21 10.41
CA THR A 118 -8.61 6.01 9.38
C THR A 118 -8.93 7.30 8.60
N PRO A 119 -9.38 7.17 7.33
CA PRO A 119 -9.49 5.93 6.55
C PRO A 119 -8.11 5.37 6.19
N VAL A 120 -7.92 4.05 6.29
CA VAL A 120 -6.64 3.39 6.02
C VAL A 120 -6.87 2.00 5.41
N TYR A 121 -5.84 1.40 4.86
CA TYR A 121 -5.90 0.09 4.20
C TYR A 121 -6.65 -0.95 5.04
N HIS A 122 -7.79 -1.39 4.53
CA HIS A 122 -8.79 -2.19 5.23
C HIS A 122 -8.30 -3.55 5.76
N ALA A 123 -7.21 -4.09 5.17
CA ALA A 123 -6.67 -5.36 5.64
C ALA A 123 -6.08 -5.27 7.05
N PHE A 124 -5.67 -4.09 7.52
CA PHE A 124 -5.20 -3.92 8.91
C PHE A 124 -6.32 -4.20 9.90
N ALA A 125 -7.47 -3.53 9.73
CA ALA A 125 -8.63 -3.76 10.59
C ALA A 125 -9.12 -5.22 10.56
N ARG A 126 -9.11 -5.84 9.37
CA ARG A 126 -9.47 -7.25 9.22
C ARG A 126 -8.54 -8.17 10.02
N VAL A 127 -7.23 -7.98 9.93
CA VAL A 127 -6.23 -8.80 10.64
C VAL A 127 -6.35 -8.61 12.15
N ILE A 128 -6.47 -7.38 12.63
CA ILE A 128 -6.61 -7.03 14.05
C ILE A 128 -7.85 -7.73 14.64
N LYS A 129 -9.01 -7.58 13.98
CA LYS A 129 -10.27 -8.18 14.43
C LYS A 129 -10.24 -9.71 14.40
N ALA A 130 -9.66 -10.30 13.32
CA ALA A 130 -9.51 -11.75 13.20
C ALA A 130 -8.62 -12.36 14.30
N ALA A 131 -7.67 -11.58 14.81
CA ALA A 131 -6.80 -11.98 15.91
C ALA A 131 -7.43 -11.73 17.31
N GLY A 132 -8.68 -11.29 17.41
CA GLY A 132 -9.36 -11.02 18.67
C GLY A 132 -8.91 -9.75 19.38
N ARG A 133 -8.36 -8.77 18.65
CA ARG A 133 -7.97 -7.46 19.16
C ARG A 133 -8.98 -6.41 18.70
N HIS A 134 -8.97 -5.25 19.32
CA HIS A 134 -9.86 -4.13 19.00
C HIS A 134 -9.16 -3.09 18.13
N VAL A 135 -9.87 -2.56 17.14
CA VAL A 135 -9.39 -1.42 16.37
C VAL A 135 -9.77 -0.14 17.11
N MET A 136 -8.76 0.67 17.43
CA MET A 136 -8.93 2.05 17.87
C MET A 136 -8.79 2.95 16.64
N GLU A 137 -9.91 3.48 16.14
CA GLU A 137 -9.89 4.36 14.97
C GLU A 137 -9.55 5.79 15.38
N CYS A 138 -8.44 6.31 14.86
CA CYS A 138 -7.97 7.67 14.99
C CYS A 138 -8.19 8.39 13.65
N PRO A 139 -9.34 9.02 13.41
CA PRO A 139 -9.67 9.58 12.11
C PRO A 139 -8.74 10.74 11.74
N LEU A 140 -8.32 10.74 10.48
CA LEU A 140 -7.61 11.85 9.86
C LEU A 140 -8.58 12.99 9.57
N LYS A 141 -8.12 14.24 9.72
CA LYS A 141 -8.87 15.42 9.30
C LYS A 141 -8.50 15.82 7.87
N THR A 142 -9.47 16.31 7.11
CA THR A 142 -9.21 16.92 5.81
C THR A 142 -9.03 18.43 5.99
N VAL A 143 -7.83 18.92 5.65
CA VAL A 143 -7.51 20.35 5.65
C VAL A 143 -6.97 20.72 4.27
N SER A 144 -7.58 21.73 3.64
CA SER A 144 -7.22 22.17 2.28
C SER A 144 -7.13 21.02 1.26
N GLY A 145 -8.03 20.03 1.38
CA GLY A 145 -8.11 18.88 0.46
C GLY A 145 -7.06 17.79 0.71
N GLN A 146 -6.35 17.82 1.83
CA GLN A 146 -5.38 16.78 2.21
C GLN A 146 -5.63 16.27 3.63
N TYR A 147 -5.28 15.02 3.90
CA TYR A 147 -5.32 14.47 5.24
C TYR A 147 -4.22 15.04 6.14
N VAL A 148 -4.57 15.34 7.37
CA VAL A 148 -3.66 15.72 8.46
C VAL A 148 -3.95 14.90 9.71
N MET A 149 -2.94 14.70 10.53
CA MET A 149 -3.02 14.00 11.82
C MET A 149 -3.50 14.96 12.92
N ASP A 150 -4.43 14.51 13.76
CA ASP A 150 -4.96 15.28 14.89
C ASP A 150 -4.62 14.59 16.22
N PHE A 151 -3.38 14.74 16.64
CA PHE A 151 -2.87 14.09 17.83
C PHE A 151 -3.63 14.48 19.11
N GLU A 152 -4.08 15.73 19.22
CA GLU A 152 -4.86 16.18 20.39
C GLU A 152 -6.19 15.42 20.52
N ALA A 153 -6.93 15.28 19.39
CA ALA A 153 -8.16 14.51 19.38
C ALA A 153 -7.91 13.02 19.63
N TRP A 154 -6.78 12.48 19.16
CA TRP A 154 -6.40 11.08 19.37
C TRP A 154 -5.98 10.83 20.82
N ASP A 155 -5.17 11.72 21.43
CA ASP A 155 -4.79 11.64 22.84
C ASP A 155 -6.03 11.54 23.77
N ALA A 156 -7.08 12.30 23.46
CA ALA A 156 -8.31 12.33 24.23
C ALA A 156 -9.15 11.02 24.15
N GLN A 157 -8.89 10.19 23.13
CA GLN A 157 -9.60 8.93 22.90
C GLN A 157 -8.87 7.72 23.49
N MET A 158 -7.58 7.85 23.82
CA MET A 158 -6.78 6.73 24.33
C MET A 158 -7.27 6.25 25.69
N THR A 159 -7.42 4.93 25.83
CA THR A 159 -7.93 4.29 27.03
C THR A 159 -6.85 3.64 27.89
N GLY A 160 -5.64 3.43 27.31
CA GLY A 160 -4.54 2.67 27.93
C GLY A 160 -4.60 1.16 27.63
N ALA A 161 -5.67 0.70 26.96
CA ALA A 161 -5.77 -0.68 26.48
C ALA A 161 -5.01 -0.89 25.15
N GLU A 162 -4.67 0.17 24.46
CA GLU A 162 -3.94 0.13 23.19
C GLU A 162 -2.47 -0.23 23.44
N LYS A 163 -1.91 -1.11 22.60
CA LYS A 163 -0.52 -1.61 22.72
C LYS A 163 0.29 -1.44 21.43
N MET A 164 -0.36 -1.15 20.34
CA MET A 164 0.29 -1.04 19.03
C MET A 164 -0.36 0.06 18.19
N PHE A 165 0.45 0.74 17.39
CA PHE A 165 0.04 1.69 16.36
C PHE A 165 0.51 1.18 15.01
N ILE A 166 -0.37 1.13 14.00
CA ILE A 166 0.00 0.81 12.63
C ILE A 166 -0.08 2.08 11.78
N LEU A 167 1.07 2.52 11.31
CA LEU A 167 1.22 3.63 10.38
C LEU A 167 1.29 3.12 8.95
N CYS A 168 0.50 3.69 8.04
CA CYS A 168 0.65 3.51 6.60
C CYS A 168 1.41 4.71 6.02
N SER A 169 2.64 4.49 5.52
CA SER A 169 3.54 5.56 5.05
C SER A 169 4.38 5.11 3.84
N PRO A 170 4.14 5.62 2.64
CA PRO A 170 3.08 6.53 2.20
C PRO A 170 1.68 6.01 2.43
N HIS A 171 0.73 6.93 2.60
CA HIS A 171 -0.62 6.60 3.05
C HIS A 171 -1.51 6.06 1.93
N ASN A 172 -2.18 4.94 2.17
CA ASN A 172 -3.22 4.36 1.35
C ASN A 172 -4.52 4.33 2.18
N PRO A 173 -5.62 5.02 1.77
CA PRO A 173 -5.92 5.43 0.39
C PRO A 173 -5.56 6.88 0.02
N GLY A 174 -5.25 7.76 0.95
CA GLY A 174 -5.14 9.20 0.72
C GLY A 174 -3.93 9.67 -0.12
N GLY A 175 -3.00 8.76 -0.45
CA GLY A 175 -1.83 9.07 -1.27
C GLY A 175 -0.85 10.08 -0.66
N ARG A 176 -0.91 10.31 0.65
CA ARG A 176 -0.04 11.24 1.36
C ARG A 176 1.38 10.71 1.54
N VAL A 177 2.35 11.60 1.38
CA VAL A 177 3.70 11.46 1.95
C VAL A 177 3.73 12.28 3.23
N TRP A 178 3.91 11.64 4.38
CA TRP A 178 3.98 12.33 5.67
C TRP A 178 5.27 13.12 5.80
N THR A 179 5.18 14.33 6.35
CA THR A 179 6.36 15.16 6.62
C THR A 179 7.15 14.61 7.81
N ARG A 180 8.38 15.09 8.00
CA ARG A 180 9.18 14.68 9.17
C ARG A 180 8.53 15.10 10.49
N GLU A 181 7.86 16.25 10.49
CA GLU A 181 7.15 16.79 11.65
C GLU A 181 5.92 15.92 11.99
N GLU A 182 5.15 15.49 10.97
CA GLU A 182 4.03 14.57 11.17
C GLU A 182 4.51 13.21 11.69
N LEU A 183 5.61 12.68 11.14
CA LEU A 183 6.20 11.43 11.61
C LEU A 183 6.80 11.54 13.02
N GLN A 184 7.38 12.70 13.38
CA GLN A 184 7.82 12.96 14.75
C GLN A 184 6.63 13.01 15.70
N GLY A 185 5.51 13.59 15.28
CA GLY A 185 4.25 13.55 16.05
C GLY A 185 3.76 12.13 16.32
N VAL A 186 3.87 11.22 15.32
CA VAL A 186 3.57 9.79 15.52
C VAL A 186 4.52 9.14 16.52
N ALA A 187 5.82 9.44 16.42
CA ALA A 187 6.82 8.91 17.36
C ALA A 187 6.53 9.35 18.80
N ASP A 188 6.24 10.64 18.99
CA ASP A 188 5.92 11.21 20.29
C ASP A 188 4.61 10.68 20.86
N PHE A 189 3.59 10.49 20.00
CA PHE A 189 2.33 9.84 20.37
C PHE A 189 2.56 8.41 20.85
N CYS A 190 3.29 7.59 20.08
CA CYS A 190 3.60 6.22 20.47
C CYS A 190 4.39 6.15 21.77
N LYS A 191 5.31 7.10 21.99
CA LYS A 191 6.07 7.19 23.23
C LYS A 191 5.20 7.55 24.43
N ARG A 192 4.27 8.52 24.29
CA ARG A 192 3.36 8.94 25.38
C ARG A 192 2.45 7.79 25.83
N HIS A 193 1.97 6.98 24.88
CA HIS A 193 1.03 5.90 25.14
C HIS A 193 1.66 4.51 25.23
N ASP A 194 3.00 4.44 25.24
CA ASP A 194 3.78 3.19 25.29
C ASP A 194 3.36 2.15 24.25
N LEU A 195 3.24 2.59 22.99
CA LEU A 195 2.82 1.77 21.86
C LEU A 195 4.02 1.25 21.08
N VAL A 196 3.96 -0.01 20.64
CA VAL A 196 4.82 -0.51 19.56
C VAL A 196 4.36 0.12 18.25
N LEU A 197 5.28 0.72 17.50
CA LEU A 197 5.00 1.36 16.22
C LEU A 197 5.34 0.41 15.06
N VAL A 198 4.33 -0.02 14.32
CA VAL A 198 4.48 -0.77 13.07
C VAL A 198 4.32 0.21 11.91
N SER A 199 5.40 0.49 11.18
CA SER A 199 5.39 1.35 9.99
C SER A 199 5.33 0.51 8.72
N ASP A 200 4.17 0.47 8.07
CA ASP A 200 4.01 -0.16 6.76
C ASP A 200 4.43 0.83 5.66
N GLU A 201 5.62 0.59 5.12
CA GLU A 201 6.25 1.42 4.10
C GLU A 201 6.27 0.76 2.71
N ILE A 202 5.26 -0.08 2.42
CA ILE A 202 5.17 -0.85 1.16
C ILE A 202 5.14 0.02 -0.11
N HIS A 203 4.76 1.29 0.01
CA HIS A 203 4.68 2.24 -1.09
C HIS A 203 5.85 3.23 -1.15
N ASN A 204 6.90 3.03 -0.36
CA ASN A 204 8.00 3.97 -0.17
C ASN A 204 8.75 4.38 -1.45
N ASP A 205 8.77 3.53 -2.48
CA ASP A 205 9.40 3.79 -3.78
C ASP A 205 8.47 4.48 -4.79
N LEU A 206 7.15 4.47 -4.54
CA LEU A 206 6.12 4.94 -5.46
C LEU A 206 5.72 6.37 -5.11
N VAL A 207 6.64 7.30 -5.34
CA VAL A 207 6.52 8.70 -4.95
C VAL A 207 6.50 9.59 -6.18
N MET A 208 5.52 10.50 -6.25
CA MET A 208 5.36 11.42 -7.37
C MET A 208 6.50 12.46 -7.40
N PRO A 209 6.90 12.94 -8.59
CA PRO A 209 7.91 13.98 -8.72
C PRO A 209 7.61 15.21 -7.84
N GLY A 210 8.63 15.72 -7.17
CA GLY A 210 8.52 16.84 -6.24
C GLY A 210 8.22 16.45 -4.79
N HIS A 211 7.97 15.18 -4.52
CA HIS A 211 7.77 14.64 -3.17
C HIS A 211 8.90 13.67 -2.78
N LYS A 212 9.07 13.43 -1.49
CA LYS A 212 10.08 12.51 -0.97
C LYS A 212 9.53 11.75 0.24
N HIS A 213 9.58 10.42 0.18
CA HIS A 213 9.27 9.58 1.33
C HIS A 213 10.31 9.77 2.44
N HIS A 214 9.83 9.87 3.67
CA HIS A 214 10.65 9.90 4.87
C HIS A 214 10.51 8.58 5.61
N VAL A 215 11.62 7.84 5.71
CA VAL A 215 11.66 6.54 6.40
C VAL A 215 11.47 6.76 7.89
N MET A 216 10.56 6.02 8.52
CA MET A 216 10.26 6.15 9.95
C MET A 216 11.47 5.87 10.84
N ALA A 217 12.38 5.00 10.43
CA ALA A 217 13.61 4.71 11.16
C ALA A 217 14.57 5.92 11.29
N HIS A 218 14.41 6.96 10.48
CA HIS A 218 15.19 8.21 10.60
C HIS A 218 14.60 9.22 11.60
N ILE A 219 13.43 8.92 12.17
CA ILE A 219 12.77 9.79 13.16
C ILE A 219 13.39 9.53 14.55
N ALA A 220 13.57 10.59 15.30
CA ALA A 220 14.18 10.46 16.64
C ALA A 220 13.24 9.80 17.65
N GLY A 221 13.79 8.95 18.52
CA GLY A 221 13.07 8.37 19.66
C GLY A 221 12.13 7.21 19.33
N VAL A 222 12.28 6.57 18.14
CA VAL A 222 11.48 5.38 17.76
C VAL A 222 12.21 4.06 17.86
N GLN A 223 13.53 4.07 18.09
CA GLN A 223 14.41 2.93 17.92
C GLN A 223 14.06 1.74 18.85
N ASP A 224 13.52 2.03 20.04
CA ASP A 224 13.12 1.06 21.05
C ASP A 224 11.71 0.48 20.85
N ARG A 225 10.97 0.96 19.85
CA ARG A 225 9.56 0.60 19.61
C ARG A 225 9.16 0.42 18.16
N LEU A 226 10.10 0.57 17.20
CA LEU A 226 9.82 0.54 15.78
C LEU A 226 9.94 -0.87 15.19
N VAL A 227 8.92 -1.26 14.46
CA VAL A 227 8.89 -2.37 13.50
C VAL A 227 8.61 -1.77 12.14
N MET A 228 9.60 -1.75 11.26
CA MET A 228 9.46 -1.23 9.90
C MET A 228 9.16 -2.37 8.92
N MET A 229 8.22 -2.16 8.01
CA MET A 229 7.85 -3.15 7.00
C MET A 229 8.03 -2.58 5.60
N THR A 230 8.72 -3.30 4.72
CA THR A 230 8.93 -2.95 3.32
C THR A 230 8.70 -4.15 2.41
N ALA A 231 8.40 -3.93 1.12
CA ALA A 231 8.29 -5.02 0.16
C ALA A 231 8.52 -4.53 -1.27
N SER A 232 9.14 -5.37 -2.09
CA SER A 232 9.27 -5.18 -3.53
C SER A 232 7.95 -5.34 -4.30
N THR A 233 6.93 -5.90 -3.66
CA THR A 233 5.70 -6.39 -4.31
C THR A 233 4.85 -5.31 -4.95
N LYS A 234 4.73 -4.13 -4.32
CA LYS A 234 3.99 -2.99 -4.89
C LYS A 234 4.86 -2.21 -5.87
N THR A 235 6.10 -1.97 -5.52
CA THR A 235 7.07 -1.25 -6.35
C THR A 235 7.23 -1.88 -7.73
N PHE A 236 7.36 -3.20 -7.80
CA PHE A 236 7.68 -3.93 -9.03
C PHE A 236 6.52 -4.74 -9.62
N ASN A 237 5.30 -4.55 -9.12
CA ASN A 237 4.11 -5.27 -9.58
C ASN A 237 4.25 -6.80 -9.51
N ILE A 238 4.76 -7.30 -8.41
CA ILE A 238 4.96 -8.73 -8.14
C ILE A 238 4.17 -9.20 -6.89
N ALA A 239 2.98 -8.66 -6.68
CA ALA A 239 2.16 -8.97 -5.50
C ALA A 239 1.90 -10.48 -5.31
N GLY A 240 1.75 -11.23 -6.40
CA GLY A 240 1.60 -12.68 -6.38
C GLY A 240 2.81 -13.45 -5.85
N ALA A 241 3.98 -12.81 -5.74
CA ALA A 241 5.18 -13.41 -5.15
C ALA A 241 5.06 -13.60 -3.62
N HIS A 242 4.12 -12.91 -2.96
CA HIS A 242 3.92 -13.01 -1.52
C HIS A 242 5.22 -12.94 -0.72
N ILE A 243 5.99 -11.88 -0.91
CA ILE A 243 7.26 -11.61 -0.22
C ILE A 243 7.22 -10.24 0.47
N GLY A 244 7.72 -10.16 1.69
CA GLY A 244 7.80 -8.91 2.45
C GLY A 244 8.90 -8.98 3.49
N ASN A 245 9.40 -7.82 3.90
CA ASN A 245 10.49 -7.68 4.86
C ASN A 245 9.96 -6.96 6.11
N VAL A 246 10.23 -7.52 7.28
CA VAL A 246 10.01 -6.90 8.58
C VAL A 246 11.37 -6.61 9.19
N ILE A 247 11.66 -5.36 9.48
CA ILE A 247 12.97 -4.89 9.93
C ILE A 247 12.83 -4.37 11.36
N ILE A 248 13.54 -5.02 12.29
CA ILE A 248 13.45 -4.74 13.74
C ILE A 248 14.85 -4.58 14.31
N ALA A 249 15.22 -3.34 14.67
CA ALA A 249 16.54 -3.05 15.24
C ALA A 249 16.59 -3.38 16.75
N ASP A 250 15.51 -3.11 17.48
CA ASP A 250 15.45 -3.39 18.93
C ASP A 250 15.52 -4.90 19.21
N PRO A 251 16.45 -5.36 20.07
CA PRO A 251 16.65 -6.80 20.30
C PRO A 251 15.48 -7.46 21.04
N ALA A 252 14.76 -6.74 21.90
CA ALA A 252 13.63 -7.31 22.64
C ALA A 252 12.41 -7.51 21.72
N LEU A 253 12.09 -6.52 20.90
CA LEU A 253 11.04 -6.65 19.89
C LEU A 253 11.41 -7.73 18.86
N ARG A 254 12.67 -7.76 18.43
CA ARG A 254 13.16 -8.75 17.47
C ARG A 254 13.02 -10.17 17.99
N GLN A 255 13.33 -10.43 19.27
CA GLN A 255 13.16 -11.74 19.89
C GLN A 255 11.69 -12.16 19.92
N ARG A 256 10.78 -11.26 20.36
CA ARG A 256 9.33 -11.53 20.40
C ARG A 256 8.78 -11.88 19.01
N PHE A 257 9.19 -11.14 17.98
CA PHE A 257 8.78 -11.41 16.61
C PHE A 257 9.32 -12.74 16.09
N SER A 258 10.60 -13.05 16.36
CA SER A 258 11.24 -14.32 16.01
C SER A 258 10.52 -15.51 16.63
N ASP A 259 10.12 -15.40 17.91
CA ASP A 259 9.42 -16.48 18.62
C ASP A 259 8.07 -16.80 17.94
N VAL A 260 7.33 -15.77 17.50
CA VAL A 260 6.07 -15.96 16.77
C VAL A 260 6.32 -16.60 15.40
N MET A 261 7.31 -16.14 14.65
CA MET A 261 7.67 -16.74 13.35
C MET A 261 8.03 -18.22 13.49
N ASN A 262 8.85 -18.56 14.48
CA ASN A 262 9.25 -19.94 14.75
C ASN A 262 8.04 -20.81 15.12
N LYS A 263 7.15 -20.30 15.98
CA LYS A 263 5.90 -20.98 16.37
C LYS A 263 4.99 -21.25 15.16
N MET A 264 4.91 -20.31 14.22
CA MET A 264 4.07 -20.43 13.02
C MET A 264 4.72 -21.26 11.90
N GLY A 265 6.00 -21.65 12.03
CA GLY A 265 6.72 -22.39 11.00
C GLY A 265 6.85 -21.64 9.68
N ILE A 266 7.00 -20.32 9.74
CA ILE A 266 7.10 -19.49 8.52
C ILE A 266 8.40 -19.78 7.80
N SER A 267 8.29 -20.14 6.53
CA SER A 267 9.40 -20.40 5.62
C SER A 267 9.31 -19.52 4.39
N PRO A 268 10.41 -18.93 3.91
CA PRO A 268 10.38 -18.01 2.78
C PRO A 268 9.85 -18.66 1.49
N ASN A 269 9.16 -17.88 0.66
CA ASN A 269 8.79 -18.26 -0.69
C ASN A 269 9.99 -18.07 -1.61
N SER A 270 10.61 -19.17 -2.08
CA SER A 270 11.81 -19.12 -2.92
C SER A 270 11.62 -18.33 -4.21
N PHE A 271 10.48 -18.46 -4.89
CA PHE A 271 10.17 -17.65 -6.09
C PHE A 271 10.15 -16.16 -5.75
N GLY A 272 9.51 -15.79 -4.65
CA GLY A 272 9.47 -14.40 -4.17
C GLY A 272 10.85 -13.85 -3.84
N MET A 273 11.73 -14.64 -3.23
CA MET A 273 13.09 -14.23 -2.91
C MET A 273 13.92 -13.98 -4.18
N HIS A 274 13.87 -14.88 -5.16
CA HIS A 274 14.55 -14.68 -6.46
C HIS A 274 14.05 -13.43 -7.20
N MET A 275 12.71 -13.22 -7.21
CA MET A 275 12.11 -12.03 -7.83
C MET A 275 12.53 -10.74 -7.13
N ALA A 276 12.51 -10.71 -5.80
CA ALA A 276 12.89 -9.54 -5.01
C ALA A 276 14.38 -9.22 -5.13
N THR A 277 15.26 -10.23 -5.10
CA THR A 277 16.69 -10.08 -5.31
C THR A 277 17.00 -9.44 -6.67
N ALA A 278 16.33 -9.91 -7.73
CA ALA A 278 16.52 -9.35 -9.07
C ALA A 278 15.93 -7.93 -9.19
N ALA A 279 14.80 -7.67 -8.54
CA ALA A 279 14.13 -6.37 -8.57
C ALA A 279 14.94 -5.28 -7.84
N TYR A 280 15.54 -5.60 -6.69
CA TYR A 280 16.38 -4.68 -5.93
C TYR A 280 17.79 -4.58 -6.52
N SER A 281 17.86 -3.97 -7.69
CA SER A 281 19.06 -3.83 -8.51
C SER A 281 19.10 -2.47 -9.23
N PRO A 282 20.23 -2.07 -9.81
CA PRO A 282 20.29 -0.84 -10.64
C PRO A 282 19.29 -0.84 -11.80
N GLU A 283 19.02 -2.00 -12.42
CA GLU A 283 18.01 -2.12 -13.48
C GLU A 283 16.59 -1.89 -12.93
N GLY A 284 16.29 -2.47 -11.76
CA GLY A 284 15.02 -2.22 -11.07
C GLY A 284 14.86 -0.75 -10.66
N ALA A 285 15.93 -0.10 -10.19
CA ALA A 285 15.90 1.33 -9.84
C ALA A 285 15.56 2.20 -11.05
N ALA A 286 16.19 1.97 -12.19
CA ALA A 286 15.87 2.68 -13.43
C ALA A 286 14.42 2.45 -13.90
N TRP A 287 13.90 1.24 -13.69
CA TRP A 287 12.50 0.93 -14.01
C TRP A 287 11.52 1.70 -13.11
N VAL A 288 11.79 1.78 -11.79
CA VAL A 288 10.97 2.53 -10.83
C VAL A 288 10.97 4.02 -11.14
N ASP A 289 12.12 4.58 -11.48
CA ASP A 289 12.22 6.00 -11.84
C ASP A 289 11.38 6.32 -13.09
N ALA A 290 11.43 5.46 -14.11
CA ALA A 290 10.58 5.59 -15.30
C ALA A 290 9.08 5.38 -14.97
N LEU A 291 8.75 4.42 -14.09
CA LEU A 291 7.39 4.18 -13.64
C LEU A 291 6.79 5.40 -12.93
N ASN A 292 7.51 6.01 -11.99
CA ASN A 292 7.03 7.17 -11.24
C ASN A 292 6.72 8.37 -12.15
N LEU A 293 7.51 8.60 -13.20
CA LEU A 293 7.23 9.61 -14.21
C LEU A 293 5.95 9.28 -15.01
N TYR A 294 5.78 8.00 -15.34
CA TYR A 294 4.59 7.54 -16.05
C TYR A 294 3.31 7.64 -15.20
N LEU A 295 3.40 7.26 -13.93
CA LEU A 295 2.29 7.38 -12.98
C LEU A 295 1.91 8.85 -12.74
N ASP A 296 2.87 9.77 -12.69
CA ASP A 296 2.60 11.21 -12.58
C ASP A 296 1.86 11.75 -13.81
N ARG A 297 2.21 11.28 -15.02
CA ARG A 297 1.45 11.58 -16.24
C ARG A 297 0.00 11.08 -16.12
N ASN A 298 -0.20 9.84 -15.69
CA ASN A 298 -1.53 9.26 -15.49
C ASN A 298 -2.33 10.06 -14.46
N ARG A 299 -1.71 10.37 -13.31
CA ARG A 299 -2.29 11.19 -12.26
C ARG A 299 -2.78 12.54 -12.79
N LYS A 300 -1.93 13.27 -13.51
CA LYS A 300 -2.28 14.60 -14.06
C LYS A 300 -3.49 14.53 -15.00
N THR A 301 -3.54 13.53 -15.88
CA THR A 301 -4.66 13.32 -16.79
C THR A 301 -5.94 12.98 -16.03
N PHE A 302 -5.85 12.07 -15.08
CA PHE A 302 -7.00 11.63 -14.26
C PHE A 302 -7.52 12.78 -13.40
N ASP A 303 -6.65 13.45 -12.61
CA ASP A 303 -7.01 14.56 -11.72
C ASP A 303 -7.66 15.72 -12.49
N ALA A 304 -7.14 16.07 -13.67
CA ALA A 304 -7.71 17.14 -14.49
C ALA A 304 -9.18 16.84 -14.91
N ALA A 305 -9.46 15.61 -15.29
CA ALA A 305 -10.81 15.21 -15.67
C ALA A 305 -11.75 15.12 -14.45
N ILE A 306 -11.29 14.51 -13.36
CA ILE A 306 -12.08 14.36 -12.13
C ILE A 306 -12.43 15.73 -11.53
N ASN A 307 -11.45 16.63 -11.41
CA ASN A 307 -11.67 17.94 -10.83
C ASN A 307 -12.51 18.89 -11.72
N ALA A 308 -12.74 18.54 -12.97
CA ALA A 308 -13.66 19.24 -13.86
C ALA A 308 -15.13 18.83 -13.64
N ILE A 309 -15.41 17.71 -12.95
CA ILE A 309 -16.75 17.27 -12.62
C ILE A 309 -17.24 18.09 -11.40
N PRO A 310 -18.37 18.82 -11.50
CA PRO A 310 -18.90 19.60 -10.40
C PRO A 310 -19.15 18.75 -9.15
N GLY A 311 -18.66 19.20 -8.01
CA GLY A 311 -18.83 18.50 -6.74
C GLY A 311 -17.90 17.30 -6.50
N VAL A 312 -17.05 16.94 -7.47
CA VAL A 312 -16.08 15.85 -7.32
C VAL A 312 -14.65 16.40 -7.21
N LYS A 313 -13.86 15.85 -6.31
CA LYS A 313 -12.47 16.28 -6.08
C LYS A 313 -11.54 15.09 -5.91
N SER A 314 -10.43 15.08 -6.65
CA SER A 314 -9.32 14.17 -6.40
C SER A 314 -8.43 14.74 -5.30
N MET A 315 -8.18 13.96 -4.24
CA MET A 315 -7.17 14.34 -3.23
C MET A 315 -5.80 14.36 -3.89
N PRO A 316 -4.96 15.40 -3.64
CA PRO A 316 -3.63 15.49 -4.24
C PRO A 316 -2.78 14.24 -3.95
N LEU A 317 -2.49 13.47 -4.98
CA LEU A 317 -1.74 12.22 -4.90
C LEU A 317 -0.24 12.51 -4.88
N GLN A 318 0.41 12.33 -3.73
CA GLN A 318 1.85 12.56 -3.52
C GLN A 318 2.66 11.27 -3.68
N ALA A 319 2.03 10.12 -3.41
CA ALA A 319 2.63 8.79 -3.54
C ALA A 319 1.56 7.73 -3.82
N THR A 320 1.99 6.50 -4.06
CA THR A 320 1.17 5.37 -4.49
C THR A 320 0.72 5.52 -5.96
N TYR A 321 -0.16 4.66 -6.41
CA TYR A 321 -0.89 4.75 -7.69
C TYR A 321 -2.40 4.64 -7.46
N LEU A 322 -2.85 5.05 -6.26
CA LEU A 322 -4.22 4.90 -5.80
C LEU A 322 -4.81 6.29 -5.60
N SER A 323 -5.57 6.77 -6.57
CA SER A 323 -6.25 8.05 -6.48
C SER A 323 -7.46 7.95 -5.56
N TRP A 324 -7.59 8.90 -4.62
CA TRP A 324 -8.66 8.98 -3.64
C TRP A 324 -9.57 10.15 -4.00
N VAL A 325 -10.81 9.84 -4.41
CA VAL A 325 -11.72 10.79 -5.02
C VAL A 325 -12.92 11.04 -4.12
N ASP A 326 -13.12 12.30 -3.74
CA ASP A 326 -14.23 12.79 -2.91
C ASP A 326 -15.43 13.18 -3.76
N PHE A 327 -16.59 12.66 -3.41
CA PHE A 327 -17.89 12.94 -4.03
C PHE A 327 -18.81 13.79 -3.12
N THR A 328 -18.32 14.29 -1.98
CA THR A 328 -19.14 15.07 -1.02
C THR A 328 -19.90 16.21 -1.70
N GLY A 329 -19.27 16.94 -2.59
CA GLY A 329 -19.87 18.11 -3.25
C GLY A 329 -20.98 17.77 -4.26
N THR A 330 -21.18 16.49 -4.57
CA THR A 330 -22.28 16.07 -5.47
C THR A 330 -23.64 15.98 -4.76
N GLY A 331 -23.64 15.90 -3.43
CA GLY A 331 -24.84 15.63 -2.62
C GLY A 331 -25.38 14.20 -2.75
N MET A 332 -24.70 13.30 -3.48
CA MET A 332 -25.07 11.90 -3.63
C MET A 332 -24.66 11.06 -2.42
N THR A 333 -25.41 10.01 -2.16
CA THR A 333 -25.00 8.95 -1.23
C THR A 333 -23.90 8.07 -1.83
N GLU A 334 -23.16 7.32 -0.98
CA GLU A 334 -22.14 6.37 -1.45
C GLU A 334 -22.70 5.35 -2.46
N ALA A 335 -23.92 4.87 -2.22
CA ALA A 335 -24.59 3.93 -3.12
C ALA A 335 -24.85 4.54 -4.52
N GLU A 336 -25.27 5.82 -4.58
CA GLU A 336 -25.60 6.51 -5.84
C GLU A 336 -24.35 6.77 -6.69
N PHE A 337 -23.29 7.38 -6.12
CA PHE A 337 -22.09 7.64 -6.92
C PHE A 337 -21.35 6.35 -7.26
N THR A 338 -21.36 5.34 -6.38
CA THR A 338 -20.81 4.01 -6.68
C THR A 338 -21.55 3.35 -7.84
N ALA A 339 -22.89 3.38 -7.82
CA ALA A 339 -23.71 2.82 -8.89
C ALA A 339 -23.46 3.54 -10.23
N ARG A 340 -23.28 4.87 -10.24
CA ARG A 340 -22.91 5.61 -11.47
C ARG A 340 -21.55 5.18 -12.00
N VAL A 341 -20.54 5.06 -11.14
CA VAL A 341 -19.20 4.63 -11.55
C VAL A 341 -19.22 3.19 -12.07
N ALA A 342 -19.92 2.28 -11.39
CA ALA A 342 -19.98 0.87 -11.78
C ALA A 342 -20.84 0.63 -13.04
N ASN A 343 -22.06 1.19 -13.07
CA ASN A 343 -23.04 0.82 -14.10
C ASN A 343 -22.99 1.72 -15.34
N VAL A 344 -22.70 3.03 -15.16
CA VAL A 344 -22.66 3.99 -16.28
C VAL A 344 -21.25 4.11 -16.83
N ALA A 345 -20.24 4.40 -15.98
CA ALA A 345 -18.85 4.46 -16.43
C ALA A 345 -18.25 3.06 -16.67
N ARG A 346 -18.84 2.00 -16.12
CA ARG A 346 -18.34 0.61 -16.21
C ARG A 346 -16.93 0.47 -15.67
N ILE A 347 -16.69 1.04 -14.47
CA ILE A 347 -15.40 1.05 -13.77
C ILE A 347 -15.59 0.40 -12.41
N ALA A 348 -14.81 -0.65 -12.11
CA ALA A 348 -14.76 -1.27 -10.79
C ALA A 348 -13.79 -0.50 -9.90
N THR A 349 -14.25 -0.06 -8.71
CA THR A 349 -13.49 0.74 -7.73
C THR A 349 -13.73 0.23 -6.32
N ASN A 350 -12.89 0.65 -5.37
CA ASN A 350 -13.18 0.38 -3.95
C ASN A 350 -14.00 1.51 -3.35
N GLN A 351 -15.07 1.15 -2.63
CA GLN A 351 -15.85 2.07 -1.80
C GLN A 351 -15.01 2.55 -0.61
N GLY A 352 -15.15 3.83 -0.30
CA GLY A 352 -14.35 4.46 0.72
C GLY A 352 -14.71 4.03 2.14
N SER A 353 -15.99 3.72 2.40
CA SER A 353 -16.45 3.16 3.69
C SER A 353 -15.70 1.88 4.11
N ALA A 354 -15.17 1.11 3.16
CA ALA A 354 -14.36 -0.08 3.45
C ALA A 354 -13.02 0.25 4.15
N PHE A 355 -12.57 1.50 4.11
CA PHE A 355 -11.29 1.94 4.69
C PHE A 355 -11.43 2.48 6.13
N GLY A 356 -12.64 2.49 6.71
CA GLY A 356 -12.93 2.98 8.04
C GLY A 356 -13.48 4.41 8.06
N LEU A 357 -13.61 4.97 9.26
CA LEU A 357 -14.21 6.29 9.47
C LEU A 357 -13.57 7.38 8.60
N GLY A 358 -14.42 8.23 7.99
CA GLY A 358 -14.00 9.33 7.13
C GLY A 358 -13.79 8.93 5.67
N GLY A 359 -14.13 7.68 5.30
CA GLY A 359 -14.07 7.21 3.92
C GLY A 359 -15.40 7.25 3.15
N GLU A 360 -16.51 7.54 3.80
CA GLU A 360 -17.88 7.29 3.32
C GLU A 360 -18.27 8.07 2.06
N THR A 361 -17.58 9.18 1.78
CA THR A 361 -17.85 9.99 0.57
C THR A 361 -16.84 9.78 -0.56
N TYR A 362 -15.97 8.77 -0.42
CA TYR A 362 -14.86 8.57 -1.34
C TYR A 362 -14.96 7.27 -2.14
N LEU A 363 -14.29 7.28 -3.29
CA LEU A 363 -13.91 6.07 -4.02
C LEU A 363 -12.40 6.06 -4.28
N ARG A 364 -11.78 4.86 -4.21
CA ARG A 364 -10.37 4.68 -4.55
C ARG A 364 -10.21 4.10 -5.94
N PHE A 365 -9.43 4.77 -6.80
CA PHE A 365 -9.12 4.38 -8.16
C PHE A 365 -7.65 4.01 -8.32
N ASN A 366 -7.36 2.85 -8.87
CA ASN A 366 -6.02 2.46 -9.27
C ASN A 366 -5.71 3.05 -10.65
N ILE A 367 -4.70 3.92 -10.73
CA ILE A 367 -4.28 4.59 -11.97
C ILE A 367 -3.03 3.95 -12.62
N ALA A 368 -2.55 2.81 -12.11
CA ALA A 368 -1.39 2.09 -12.66
C ALA A 368 -1.80 1.17 -13.82
N MET A 369 -2.20 1.79 -14.92
CA MET A 369 -2.60 1.14 -16.17
C MET A 369 -2.09 1.95 -17.37
N PRO A 370 -2.07 1.39 -18.58
CA PRO A 370 -1.69 2.13 -19.80
C PRO A 370 -2.44 3.44 -19.93
N HIS A 371 -1.73 4.50 -20.37
CA HIS A 371 -2.27 5.86 -20.41
C HIS A 371 -3.57 5.97 -21.23
N SER A 372 -3.70 5.19 -22.30
CA SER A 372 -4.93 5.14 -23.10
C SER A 372 -6.15 4.71 -22.26
N GLN A 373 -5.98 3.79 -21.31
CA GLN A 373 -7.07 3.38 -20.42
C GLN A 373 -7.39 4.46 -19.36
N ILE A 374 -6.41 5.27 -18.95
CA ILE A 374 -6.66 6.43 -18.07
C ILE A 374 -7.47 7.50 -18.81
N VAL A 375 -7.13 7.79 -20.06
CA VAL A 375 -7.92 8.72 -20.91
C VAL A 375 -9.35 8.19 -21.09
N GLU A 376 -9.50 6.90 -21.33
CA GLU A 376 -10.81 6.26 -21.44
C GLU A 376 -11.60 6.32 -20.14
N ALA A 377 -10.98 6.00 -18.99
CA ALA A 377 -11.62 6.09 -17.67
C ALA A 377 -12.09 7.53 -17.38
N ALA A 378 -11.23 8.52 -17.65
CA ALA A 378 -11.55 9.94 -17.49
C ALA A 378 -12.78 10.35 -18.34
N ALA A 379 -12.82 9.96 -19.61
CA ALA A 379 -13.94 10.26 -20.49
C ALA A 379 -15.24 9.59 -20.02
N ARG A 380 -15.18 8.34 -19.58
CA ARG A 380 -16.34 7.60 -19.07
C ARG A 380 -16.89 8.22 -17.77
N LEU A 381 -16.02 8.64 -16.84
CA LEU A 381 -16.41 9.32 -15.60
C LEU A 381 -17.06 10.67 -15.91
N THR A 382 -16.45 11.49 -16.76
CA THR A 382 -17.05 12.77 -17.19
C THR A 382 -18.45 12.55 -17.79
N ALA A 383 -18.62 11.55 -18.63
CA ALA A 383 -19.92 11.23 -19.24
C ALA A 383 -20.94 10.72 -18.20
N ALA A 384 -20.51 9.94 -17.20
CA ALA A 384 -21.39 9.39 -16.18
C ALA A 384 -21.97 10.46 -15.23
N PHE A 385 -21.31 11.62 -15.11
CA PHE A 385 -21.71 12.74 -14.26
C PHE A 385 -22.05 14.02 -15.05
N LYS A 386 -22.37 13.88 -16.35
CA LYS A 386 -22.66 15.02 -17.24
C LYS A 386 -23.87 15.86 -16.81
N ASP A 387 -24.79 15.29 -16.05
CA ASP A 387 -25.98 15.95 -15.51
C ASP A 387 -25.67 16.92 -14.35
N LEU A 388 -24.44 16.91 -13.83
CA LEU A 388 -23.95 17.85 -12.85
C LEU A 388 -23.26 19.08 -13.48
N GLN A 389 -23.09 19.09 -14.81
CA GLN A 389 -22.39 20.16 -15.55
C GLN A 389 -23.32 21.32 -15.89
#